data_684f6b736f66fe63e933ab7d52692f51
#
_entry.id   684f6b736f66fe63e933ab7d52692f51
#
_cell.length_a   1.000
_cell.length_b   1.000
_cell.length_c   1.000
_cell.angle_alpha   90.00
_cell.angle_beta   90.00
_cell.angle_gamma   90.00
#
_symmetry.space_group_name_H-M   'P 1'
#
loop_
_entity.id
_entity.type
_entity.pdbx_description
1 polymer ?
#
loop_
_entity_poly.entity_id
_entity_poly.type
_entity_poly.pdbx_seq_one_letter_code
_entity_poly.pdbx_strand_id
1 'polypeptide(L)'
;MFGSAAPMLIGIAAIPYIYNQIGIERIGVLTIIWALIGYFSIFDFGLGRAITQRIASLSSHHTERQKITTATTGVFFTLLIGVVGGLAGFAAIELAGVSWINAAKNLDQEIYLSFELACLAIPATTATAGLRGILEGEQRFKVINLLKLILGLSNFLSPIASIALFGPRLDYVVGSLVLARYIILLAHYFSVKRMISNNRDNLSLEESKHLFQFGGWMTLSNIISPLMVVADRFLIANVLGAAVVAYYTIPAEFIIRLLVLPAAITTTLFPIFSKDLSEKNYSNSFALYKKSMKIIFLLMGLIAASIIIGADVGIEMWLGHEFSEKSSAVASVLAVGILFNSMAQIPHAYIQASGDARSTALIHVFEALLYIPGLFLLLQLHGILGAAIAWMLRAMLDLVLLHARAMRKNT
;
A
#
# COMPACT_ATOMS: atom_id res chain seq x y z
N MET A 1 -3.18 2.77 15.86
CA MET A 1 -4.57 2.89 15.40
C MET A 1 -4.96 4.32 15.03
N PHE A 2 -4.76 5.33 15.87
CA PHE A 2 -5.13 6.74 15.57
C PHE A 2 -4.51 7.32 14.28
N GLY A 3 -3.27 6.99 13.98
CA GLY A 3 -2.56 7.52 12.80
C GLY A 3 -3.12 7.09 11.43
N SER A 4 -4.03 6.11 11.38
CA SER A 4 -4.66 5.67 10.13
C SER A 4 -6.15 6.01 10.07
N ALA A 5 -6.81 6.16 11.21
CA ALA A 5 -8.24 6.49 11.27
C ALA A 5 -8.53 7.96 10.92
N ALA A 6 -7.73 8.90 11.43
CA ALA A 6 -7.94 10.32 11.17
C ALA A 6 -7.81 10.71 9.67
N PRO A 7 -6.78 10.24 8.92
CA PRO A 7 -6.74 10.45 7.47
C PRO A 7 -7.94 9.88 6.72
N MET A 8 -8.49 8.75 7.19
CA MET A 8 -9.67 8.15 6.57
C MET A 8 -10.91 9.04 6.71
N LEU A 9 -11.16 9.58 7.90
CA LEU A 9 -12.28 10.48 8.15
C LEU A 9 -12.18 11.77 7.31
N ILE A 10 -10.97 12.33 7.22
CA ILE A 10 -10.74 13.51 6.35
C ILE A 10 -10.92 13.13 4.88
N GLY A 11 -10.50 11.94 4.46
CA GLY A 11 -10.72 11.46 3.09
C GLY A 11 -12.20 11.38 2.72
N ILE A 12 -13.06 10.91 3.63
CA ILE A 12 -14.51 10.87 3.42
C ILE A 12 -15.08 12.27 3.10
N ALA A 13 -14.63 13.30 3.81
CA ALA A 13 -15.08 14.66 3.58
C ALA A 13 -14.37 15.34 2.37
N ALA A 14 -13.10 15.02 2.15
CA ALA A 14 -12.27 15.66 1.12
C ALA A 14 -12.59 15.17 -0.30
N ILE A 15 -12.87 13.88 -0.48
CA ILE A 15 -13.06 13.29 -1.82
C ILE A 15 -14.22 13.92 -2.57
N PRO A 16 -15.43 14.13 -2.00
CA PRO A 16 -16.51 14.80 -2.70
C PRO A 16 -16.13 16.21 -3.15
N TYR A 17 -15.42 16.99 -2.28
CA TYR A 17 -14.96 18.31 -2.65
C TYR A 17 -13.98 18.25 -3.83
N ILE A 18 -12.95 17.39 -3.75
CA ILE A 18 -11.94 17.25 -4.80
C ILE A 18 -12.63 16.80 -6.11
N TYR A 19 -13.51 15.79 -6.04
CA TYR A 19 -14.25 15.28 -7.20
C TYR A 19 -15.07 16.38 -7.89
N ASN A 20 -15.84 17.16 -7.14
CA ASN A 20 -16.67 18.24 -7.68
C ASN A 20 -15.86 19.37 -8.30
N GLN A 21 -14.62 19.61 -7.83
CA GLN A 21 -13.76 20.68 -8.33
C GLN A 21 -12.96 20.28 -9.56
N ILE A 22 -12.31 19.10 -9.57
CA ILE A 22 -11.41 18.69 -10.65
C ILE A 22 -12.08 17.82 -11.72
N GLY A 23 -13.25 17.26 -11.44
CA GLY A 23 -13.99 16.38 -12.34
C GLY A 23 -13.51 14.93 -12.33
N ILE A 24 -14.32 14.06 -12.99
CA ILE A 24 -14.18 12.60 -12.89
C ILE A 24 -12.89 12.07 -13.52
N GLU A 25 -12.47 12.61 -14.67
CA GLU A 25 -11.27 12.13 -15.36
C GLU A 25 -10.00 12.45 -14.56
N ARG A 26 -9.89 13.70 -14.07
CA ARG A 26 -8.74 14.11 -13.25
C ARG A 26 -8.66 13.34 -11.93
N ILE A 27 -9.80 13.06 -11.28
CA ILE A 27 -9.78 12.27 -10.04
C ILE A 27 -9.43 10.81 -10.33
N GLY A 28 -9.83 10.26 -11.47
CA GLY A 28 -9.41 8.94 -11.94
C GLY A 28 -7.89 8.85 -12.05
N VAL A 29 -7.26 9.80 -12.75
CA VAL A 29 -5.79 9.90 -12.86
C VAL A 29 -5.14 10.13 -11.50
N LEU A 30 -5.72 11.01 -10.66
CA LEU A 30 -5.21 11.26 -9.30
C LEU A 30 -5.18 9.98 -8.45
N THR A 31 -6.18 9.09 -8.58
CA THR A 31 -6.19 7.81 -7.83
C THR A 31 -5.09 6.86 -8.31
N ILE A 32 -4.73 6.88 -9.59
CA ILE A 32 -3.58 6.14 -10.13
C ILE A 32 -2.29 6.71 -9.55
N ILE A 33 -2.14 8.02 -9.56
CA ILE A 33 -0.96 8.70 -9.01
C ILE A 33 -0.84 8.46 -7.50
N TRP A 34 -1.93 8.51 -6.74
CA TRP A 34 -1.91 8.14 -5.31
C TRP A 34 -1.44 6.73 -5.08
N ALA A 35 -1.90 5.78 -5.90
CA ALA A 35 -1.44 4.41 -5.83
C ALA A 35 0.06 4.31 -6.13
N LEU A 36 0.53 4.88 -7.24
CA LEU A 36 1.95 4.91 -7.61
C LEU A 36 2.80 5.48 -6.48
N ILE A 37 2.46 6.67 -5.98
CA ILE A 37 3.22 7.33 -4.92
C ILE A 37 3.16 6.52 -3.61
N GLY A 38 2.02 5.88 -3.31
CA GLY A 38 1.89 5.01 -2.14
C GLY A 38 2.80 3.79 -2.21
N TYR A 39 2.99 3.25 -3.41
CA TYR A 39 3.82 2.07 -3.65
C TYR A 39 5.28 2.39 -4.00
N PHE A 40 5.65 3.65 -4.19
CA PHE A 40 7.05 4.02 -4.42
C PHE A 40 7.99 3.63 -3.27
N SER A 41 7.46 3.36 -2.08
CA SER A 41 8.25 2.77 -0.99
C SER A 41 8.79 1.37 -1.32
N ILE A 42 8.25 0.67 -2.34
CA ILE A 42 8.79 -0.61 -2.82
C ILE A 42 10.17 -0.42 -3.48
N PHE A 43 10.40 0.75 -4.08
CA PHE A 43 11.69 1.08 -4.69
C PHE A 43 12.82 1.24 -3.66
N ASP A 44 12.55 1.19 -2.34
CA ASP A 44 13.59 1.12 -1.33
C ASP A 44 14.30 -0.25 -1.27
N PHE A 45 13.83 -1.23 -2.07
CA PHE A 45 14.36 -2.60 -2.11
C PHE A 45 14.51 -3.23 -0.72
N GLY A 46 13.58 -2.92 0.19
CA GLY A 46 13.59 -3.43 1.57
C GLY A 46 14.68 -2.83 2.46
N LEU A 47 15.42 -1.82 1.96
CA LEU A 47 16.51 -1.18 2.73
C LEU A 47 15.98 -0.52 4.00
N GLY A 48 14.78 0.07 3.99
CA GLY A 48 14.18 0.63 5.19
C GLY A 48 14.08 -0.40 6.32
N ARG A 49 13.60 -1.60 6.02
CA ARG A 49 13.54 -2.71 6.99
C ARG A 49 14.91 -3.26 7.37
N ALA A 50 15.84 -3.32 6.40
CA ALA A 50 17.21 -3.73 6.66
C ALA A 50 17.92 -2.78 7.65
N ILE A 51 17.72 -1.46 7.47
CA ILE A 51 18.21 -0.43 8.39
C ILE A 51 17.60 -0.62 9.79
N THR A 52 16.28 -0.83 9.87
CA THR A 52 15.57 -1.10 11.15
C THR A 52 16.20 -2.28 11.88
N GLN A 53 16.33 -3.42 11.20
CA GLN A 53 16.89 -4.65 11.77
C GLN A 53 18.32 -4.46 12.22
N ARG A 54 19.16 -3.83 11.38
CA ARG A 54 20.58 -3.62 11.67
C ARG A 54 20.78 -2.68 12.85
N ILE A 55 20.10 -1.53 12.89
CA ILE A 55 20.19 -0.58 14.01
C ILE A 55 19.68 -1.22 15.30
N ALA A 56 18.56 -1.95 15.26
CA ALA A 56 18.06 -2.65 16.44
C ALA A 56 19.04 -3.70 16.95
N SER A 57 19.71 -4.45 16.07
CA SER A 57 20.70 -5.46 16.46
C SER A 57 21.96 -4.84 17.07
N LEU A 58 22.34 -3.62 16.69
CA LEU A 58 23.48 -2.89 17.24
C LEU A 58 23.20 -2.24 18.61
N SER A 59 21.95 -2.22 19.08
CA SER A 59 21.56 -1.53 20.32
C SER A 59 22.15 -2.16 21.58
N SER A 60 22.51 -3.44 21.55
CA SER A 60 22.87 -4.19 22.76
C SER A 60 24.37 -4.29 23.03
N HIS A 61 25.27 -4.12 22.04
CA HIS A 61 26.69 -4.45 22.22
C HIS A 61 27.68 -3.63 21.36
N HIS A 62 27.26 -2.58 20.63
CA HIS A 62 28.11 -1.94 19.64
C HIS A 62 28.21 -0.42 19.81
N THR A 63 29.31 0.16 19.30
CA THR A 63 29.64 1.57 19.43
C THR A 63 28.66 2.46 18.66
N GLU A 64 28.33 3.62 19.19
CA GLU A 64 27.55 4.70 18.52
C GLU A 64 28.02 4.96 17.06
N ARG A 65 29.36 4.82 16.84
CA ARG A 65 29.96 4.98 15.52
C ARG A 65 29.39 3.99 14.48
N GLN A 66 29.18 2.73 14.86
CA GLN A 66 28.62 1.72 13.92
C GLN A 66 27.17 2.02 13.56
N LYS A 67 26.37 2.49 14.52
CA LYS A 67 25.00 2.94 14.23
C LYS A 67 25.00 4.11 13.24
N ILE A 68 25.89 5.09 13.43
CA ILE A 68 26.03 6.24 12.53
C ILE A 68 26.45 5.77 11.13
N THR A 69 27.40 4.85 11.03
CA THR A 69 27.84 4.28 9.74
C THR A 69 26.68 3.57 9.04
N THR A 70 25.95 2.70 9.74
CA THR A 70 24.78 2.00 9.19
C THR A 70 23.69 2.98 8.73
N ALA A 71 23.37 3.97 9.58
CA ALA A 71 22.36 4.97 9.27
C ALA A 71 22.76 5.82 8.04
N THR A 72 23.99 6.31 8.01
CA THR A 72 24.51 7.14 6.90
C THR A 72 24.55 6.35 5.60
N THR A 73 25.09 5.13 5.63
CA THR A 73 25.15 4.23 4.46
C THR A 73 23.76 3.88 3.96
N GLY A 74 22.85 3.52 4.85
CA GLY A 74 21.49 3.16 4.49
C GLY A 74 20.71 4.31 3.86
N VAL A 75 20.77 5.51 4.44
CA VAL A 75 20.09 6.70 3.89
C VAL A 75 20.70 7.11 2.54
N PHE A 76 22.02 7.04 2.40
CA PHE A 76 22.70 7.32 1.12
C PHE A 76 22.16 6.40 0.01
N PHE A 77 22.11 5.09 0.25
CA PHE A 77 21.64 4.14 -0.76
C PHE A 77 20.13 4.25 -1.02
N THR A 78 19.29 4.50 -0.01
CA THR A 78 17.85 4.73 -0.24
C THR A 78 17.60 5.99 -1.07
N LEU A 79 18.37 7.06 -0.83
CA LEU A 79 18.29 8.27 -1.65
C LEU A 79 18.80 8.02 -3.08
N LEU A 80 19.95 7.36 -3.23
CA LEU A 80 20.54 7.04 -4.54
C LEU A 80 19.57 6.20 -5.39
N ILE A 81 19.01 5.13 -4.82
CA ILE A 81 18.01 4.29 -5.50
C ILE A 81 16.76 5.10 -5.85
N GLY A 82 16.32 5.97 -4.95
CA GLY A 82 15.21 6.87 -5.21
C GLY A 82 15.44 7.80 -6.37
N VAL A 83 16.63 8.39 -6.46
CA VAL A 83 17.01 9.26 -7.58
C VAL A 83 17.07 8.46 -8.88
N VAL A 84 17.71 7.29 -8.88
CA VAL A 84 17.75 6.41 -10.06
C VAL A 84 16.35 5.97 -10.47
N GLY A 85 15.50 5.57 -9.51
CA GLY A 85 14.11 5.21 -9.77
C GLY A 85 13.27 6.37 -10.31
N GLY A 86 13.47 7.58 -9.78
CA GLY A 86 12.83 8.80 -10.28
C GLY A 86 13.22 9.13 -11.71
N LEU A 87 14.52 9.06 -12.02
CA LEU A 87 15.04 9.28 -13.39
C LEU A 87 14.54 8.20 -14.37
N ALA A 88 14.50 6.94 -13.94
CA ALA A 88 13.97 5.85 -14.74
C ALA A 88 12.46 6.02 -15.00
N GLY A 89 11.69 6.44 -14.00
CA GLY A 89 10.27 6.76 -14.15
C GLY A 89 10.05 7.93 -15.12
N PHE A 90 10.84 8.98 -15.00
CA PHE A 90 10.81 10.12 -15.92
C PHE A 90 11.11 9.68 -17.35
N ALA A 91 12.20 8.93 -17.56
CA ALA A 91 12.54 8.39 -18.88
C ALA A 91 11.45 7.45 -19.44
N ALA A 92 10.78 6.68 -18.60
CA ALA A 92 9.68 5.83 -19.03
C ALA A 92 8.48 6.64 -19.52
N ILE A 93 8.16 7.77 -18.87
CA ILE A 93 7.08 8.66 -19.30
C ILE A 93 7.44 9.36 -20.60
N GLU A 94 8.69 9.82 -20.76
CA GLU A 94 9.18 10.42 -22.00
C GLU A 94 9.09 9.44 -23.19
N LEU A 95 9.44 8.17 -22.99
CA LEU A 95 9.45 7.15 -24.03
C LEU A 95 8.05 6.60 -24.36
N ALA A 96 7.24 6.33 -23.35
CA ALA A 96 5.92 5.69 -23.50
C ALA A 96 4.78 6.72 -23.67
N GLY A 97 4.98 7.96 -23.22
CA GLY A 97 3.92 8.96 -23.12
C GLY A 97 2.87 8.58 -22.11
N VAL A 98 1.74 9.28 -22.16
CA VAL A 98 0.55 9.01 -21.30
C VAL A 98 -0.66 8.53 -22.12
N SER A 99 -0.47 8.22 -23.40
CA SER A 99 -1.53 7.77 -24.31
C SER A 99 -2.19 6.45 -23.93
N TRP A 100 -1.55 5.66 -23.04
CA TRP A 100 -2.13 4.46 -22.46
C TRP A 100 -3.25 4.78 -21.45
N ILE A 101 -3.34 6.04 -20.97
CA ILE A 101 -4.47 6.54 -20.20
C ILE A 101 -5.47 7.08 -21.21
N ASN A 102 -6.57 6.39 -21.38
CA ASN A 102 -7.64 6.84 -22.26
C ASN A 102 -8.45 7.96 -21.57
N ALA A 103 -8.04 9.20 -21.78
CA ALA A 103 -8.63 10.42 -21.24
C ALA A 103 -8.92 11.42 -22.37
N ALA A 104 -9.64 12.49 -22.07
CA ALA A 104 -9.90 13.54 -23.05
C ALA A 104 -8.60 14.22 -23.49
N LYS A 105 -8.41 14.41 -24.80
CA LYS A 105 -7.18 14.97 -25.41
C LYS A 105 -6.74 16.33 -24.85
N ASN A 106 -7.69 17.13 -24.38
CA ASN A 106 -7.39 18.42 -23.75
C ASN A 106 -6.70 18.29 -22.38
N LEU A 107 -6.67 17.09 -21.80
CA LEU A 107 -6.00 16.78 -20.53
C LEU A 107 -4.62 16.14 -20.72
N ASP A 108 -4.23 15.74 -21.91
CA ASP A 108 -2.98 15.01 -22.17
C ASP A 108 -1.76 15.70 -21.57
N GLN A 109 -1.62 17.01 -21.79
CA GLN A 109 -0.49 17.78 -21.25
C GLN A 109 -0.53 17.86 -19.71
N GLU A 110 -1.71 18.05 -19.13
CA GLU A 110 -1.89 18.13 -17.69
C GLU A 110 -1.60 16.79 -17.03
N ILE A 111 -2.03 15.68 -17.63
CA ILE A 111 -1.76 14.32 -17.19
C ILE A 111 -0.26 14.03 -17.28
N TYR A 112 0.37 14.36 -18.41
CA TYR A 112 1.80 14.17 -18.65
C TYR A 112 2.63 14.86 -17.56
N LEU A 113 2.41 16.18 -17.33
CA LEU A 113 3.08 16.93 -16.28
C LEU A 113 2.84 16.35 -14.88
N SER A 114 1.64 15.83 -14.64
CA SER A 114 1.28 15.20 -13.35
C SER A 114 2.10 13.94 -13.08
N PHE A 115 2.33 13.10 -14.09
CA PHE A 115 3.17 11.92 -13.95
C PHE A 115 4.65 12.26 -13.82
N GLU A 116 5.15 13.27 -14.54
CA GLU A 116 6.51 13.77 -14.35
C GLU A 116 6.73 14.27 -12.92
N LEU A 117 5.81 15.09 -12.41
CA LEU A 117 5.84 15.53 -11.02
C LEU A 117 5.78 14.37 -10.03
N ALA A 118 4.94 13.36 -10.31
CA ALA A 118 4.86 12.17 -9.46
C ALA A 118 6.20 11.41 -9.38
N CYS A 119 7.00 11.38 -10.45
CA CYS A 119 8.34 10.78 -10.43
C CYS A 119 9.28 11.46 -9.44
N LEU A 120 9.11 12.77 -9.20
CA LEU A 120 9.88 13.50 -8.18
C LEU A 120 9.53 13.05 -6.75
N ALA A 121 8.38 12.40 -6.53
CA ALA A 121 8.05 11.84 -5.23
C ALA A 121 8.87 10.59 -4.89
N ILE A 122 9.45 9.88 -5.88
CA ILE A 122 10.19 8.63 -5.67
C ILE A 122 11.40 8.84 -4.75
N PRO A 123 12.32 9.80 -5.02
CA PRO A 123 13.44 10.07 -4.12
C PRO A 123 13.01 10.43 -2.70
N ALA A 124 11.96 11.24 -2.58
CA ALA A 124 11.46 11.66 -1.27
C ALA A 124 10.88 10.47 -0.48
N THR A 125 10.14 9.59 -1.15
CA THR A 125 9.49 8.44 -0.51
C THR A 125 10.50 7.38 -0.10
N THR A 126 11.46 7.05 -0.96
CA THR A 126 12.50 6.05 -0.68
C THR A 126 13.46 6.53 0.41
N ALA A 127 13.92 7.78 0.36
CA ALA A 127 14.75 8.37 1.42
C ALA A 127 13.99 8.42 2.77
N THR A 128 12.69 8.77 2.74
CA THR A 128 11.84 8.73 3.95
C THR A 128 11.74 7.32 4.52
N ALA A 129 11.67 6.27 3.69
CA ALA A 129 11.66 4.87 4.16
C ALA A 129 12.96 4.53 4.91
N GLY A 130 14.12 4.95 4.40
CA GLY A 130 15.41 4.80 5.08
C GLY A 130 15.47 5.53 6.43
N LEU A 131 15.07 6.80 6.46
CA LEU A 131 15.03 7.61 7.69
C LEU A 131 14.05 7.06 8.72
N ARG A 132 12.90 6.55 8.28
CA ARG A 132 11.93 5.86 9.13
C ARG A 132 12.53 4.58 9.69
N GLY A 133 13.30 3.84 8.90
CA GLY A 133 14.00 2.64 9.37
C GLY A 133 14.94 2.93 10.56
N ILE A 134 15.62 4.09 10.57
CA ILE A 134 16.42 4.53 11.71
C ILE A 134 15.54 4.76 12.94
N LEU A 135 14.43 5.49 12.79
CA LEU A 135 13.51 5.77 13.89
C LEU A 135 12.86 4.49 14.45
N GLU A 136 12.55 3.53 13.60
CA GLU A 136 12.02 2.21 14.00
C GLU A 136 13.08 1.40 14.78
N GLY A 137 14.32 1.37 14.29
CA GLY A 137 15.43 0.72 14.98
C GLY A 137 15.74 1.32 16.36
N GLU A 138 15.58 2.62 16.50
CA GLU A 138 15.68 3.36 17.77
C GLU A 138 14.38 3.37 18.60
N GLN A 139 13.35 2.63 18.17
CA GLN A 139 12.04 2.52 18.84
C GLN A 139 11.32 3.85 19.08
N ARG A 140 11.58 4.87 18.25
CA ARG A 140 10.96 6.21 18.36
C ARG A 140 9.56 6.26 17.75
N PHE A 141 8.71 5.31 18.12
CA PHE A 141 7.37 5.11 17.54
C PHE A 141 6.43 6.31 17.64
N LYS A 142 6.59 7.17 18.67
CA LYS A 142 5.79 8.40 18.80
C LYS A 142 6.03 9.35 17.62
N VAL A 143 7.30 9.55 17.25
CA VAL A 143 7.68 10.43 16.12
C VAL A 143 7.16 9.84 14.81
N ILE A 144 7.37 8.53 14.60
CA ILE A 144 6.90 7.81 13.40
C ILE A 144 5.38 7.97 13.23
N ASN A 145 4.61 7.72 14.29
CA ASN A 145 3.16 7.81 14.24
C ASN A 145 2.68 9.24 13.97
N LEU A 146 3.34 10.25 14.53
CA LEU A 146 3.03 11.66 14.28
C LEU A 146 3.29 12.03 12.81
N LEU A 147 4.49 11.69 12.28
CA LEU A 147 4.85 12.00 10.90
C LEU A 147 3.98 11.23 9.89
N LYS A 148 3.63 9.97 10.21
CA LYS A 148 2.67 9.19 9.43
C LYS A 148 1.27 9.82 9.43
N LEU A 149 0.82 10.34 10.57
CA LEU A 149 -0.46 11.05 10.67
C LEU A 149 -0.44 12.31 9.78
N ILE A 150 0.60 13.14 9.91
CA ILE A 150 0.74 14.37 9.11
C ILE A 150 0.76 14.05 7.61
N LEU A 151 1.54 13.04 7.19
CA LEU A 151 1.56 12.59 5.78
C LEU A 151 0.18 12.10 5.32
N GLY A 152 -0.51 11.32 6.16
CA GLY A 152 -1.86 10.83 5.84
C GLY A 152 -2.88 11.97 5.67
N LEU A 153 -2.81 12.99 6.52
CA LEU A 153 -3.65 14.17 6.42
C LEU A 153 -3.31 15.01 5.18
N SER A 154 -2.01 15.19 4.90
CA SER A 154 -1.57 15.98 3.74
C SER A 154 -2.00 15.37 2.41
N ASN A 155 -2.20 14.05 2.30
CA ASN A 155 -2.72 13.42 1.09
C ASN A 155 -4.10 13.96 0.65
N PHE A 156 -4.88 14.51 1.56
CA PHE A 156 -6.19 15.09 1.28
C PHE A 156 -6.21 16.62 1.43
N LEU A 157 -5.52 17.15 2.44
CA LEU A 157 -5.53 18.59 2.70
C LEU A 157 -4.70 19.37 1.69
N SER A 158 -3.58 18.82 1.20
CA SER A 158 -2.77 19.53 0.19
C SER A 158 -3.46 19.66 -1.17
N PRO A 159 -4.19 18.65 -1.70
CA PRO A 159 -5.07 18.82 -2.85
C PRO A 159 -6.12 19.92 -2.65
N ILE A 160 -6.82 19.91 -1.52
CA ILE A 160 -7.82 20.95 -1.22
C ILE A 160 -7.19 22.34 -1.23
N ALA A 161 -6.06 22.51 -0.53
CA ALA A 161 -5.36 23.79 -0.49
C ALA A 161 -4.86 24.22 -1.88
N SER A 162 -4.34 23.27 -2.68
CA SER A 162 -3.89 23.52 -4.04
C SER A 162 -5.02 23.99 -4.94
N ILE A 163 -6.18 23.33 -4.90
CA ILE A 163 -7.36 23.70 -5.67
C ILE A 163 -7.85 25.12 -5.28
N ALA A 164 -7.89 25.40 -3.98
CA ALA A 164 -8.36 26.69 -3.48
C ALA A 164 -7.42 27.86 -3.85
N LEU A 165 -6.10 27.62 -3.93
CA LEU A 165 -5.09 28.66 -4.17
C LEU A 165 -4.75 28.85 -5.67
N PHE A 166 -4.71 27.74 -6.42
CA PHE A 166 -4.17 27.70 -7.78
C PHE A 166 -5.19 27.25 -8.84
N GLY A 167 -6.39 26.82 -8.41
CA GLY A 167 -7.43 26.31 -9.29
C GLY A 167 -7.41 24.80 -9.49
N PRO A 168 -8.43 24.27 -10.20
CA PRO A 168 -8.72 22.84 -10.29
C PRO A 168 -7.89 22.14 -11.38
N ARG A 169 -6.56 22.26 -11.35
CA ARG A 169 -5.64 21.58 -12.26
C ARG A 169 -4.95 20.42 -11.57
N LEU A 170 -4.85 19.28 -12.27
CA LEU A 170 -4.28 18.05 -11.73
C LEU A 170 -2.78 18.18 -11.42
N ASP A 171 -2.01 18.84 -12.28
CA ASP A 171 -0.58 19.07 -12.10
C ASP A 171 -0.29 19.87 -10.82
N TYR A 172 -1.09 20.89 -10.49
CA TYR A 172 -0.95 21.63 -9.22
C TYR A 172 -1.30 20.76 -8.02
N VAL A 173 -2.35 19.94 -8.13
CA VAL A 173 -2.74 18.99 -7.08
C VAL A 173 -1.61 17.99 -6.82
N VAL A 174 -1.05 17.39 -7.86
CA VAL A 174 0.08 16.44 -7.75
C VAL A 174 1.33 17.14 -7.22
N GLY A 175 1.64 18.34 -7.69
CA GLY A 175 2.75 19.16 -7.18
C GLY A 175 2.64 19.39 -5.67
N SER A 176 1.43 19.67 -5.15
CA SER A 176 1.19 19.83 -3.72
C SER A 176 1.44 18.55 -2.92
N LEU A 177 1.09 17.38 -3.48
CA LEU A 177 1.36 16.08 -2.88
C LEU A 177 2.86 15.79 -2.82
N VAL A 178 3.59 16.13 -3.87
CA VAL A 178 5.06 15.97 -3.94
C VAL A 178 5.72 16.90 -2.92
N LEU A 179 5.32 18.15 -2.85
CA LEU A 179 5.82 19.12 -1.86
C LEU A 179 5.61 18.61 -0.43
N ALA A 180 4.42 18.09 -0.12
CA ALA A 180 4.12 17.52 1.18
C ALA A 180 5.09 16.38 1.54
N ARG A 181 5.48 15.53 0.58
CA ARG A 181 6.46 14.45 0.80
C ARG A 181 7.87 14.98 1.10
N TYR A 182 8.30 16.04 0.43
CA TYR A 182 9.58 16.68 0.74
C TYR A 182 9.58 17.34 2.13
N ILE A 183 8.47 17.96 2.53
CA ILE A 183 8.32 18.49 3.90
C ILE A 183 8.43 17.35 4.92
N ILE A 184 7.78 16.22 4.68
CA ILE A 184 7.85 15.04 5.56
C ILE A 184 9.25 14.41 5.54
N LEU A 185 9.92 14.37 4.39
CA LEU A 185 11.31 13.94 4.30
C LEU A 185 12.22 14.80 5.19
N LEU A 186 12.10 16.12 5.11
CA LEU A 186 12.84 17.06 5.96
C LEU A 186 12.54 16.84 7.43
N ALA A 187 11.27 16.64 7.80
CA ALA A 187 10.87 16.37 9.18
C ALA A 187 11.50 15.06 9.71
N HIS A 188 11.53 13.99 8.90
CA HIS A 188 12.25 12.76 9.24
C HIS A 188 13.76 13.01 9.39
N TYR A 189 14.39 13.72 8.45
CA TYR A 189 15.80 14.05 8.50
C TYR A 189 16.15 14.80 9.79
N PHE A 190 15.44 15.88 10.14
CA PHE A 190 15.66 16.62 11.38
C PHE A 190 15.48 15.76 12.63
N SER A 191 14.60 14.75 12.57
CA SER A 191 14.35 13.83 13.69
C SER A 191 15.54 12.88 13.95
N VAL A 192 16.36 12.58 12.92
CA VAL A 192 17.48 11.63 13.01
C VAL A 192 18.83 12.25 12.66
N LYS A 193 18.92 13.55 12.40
CA LYS A 193 20.14 14.22 11.93
C LYS A 193 21.39 13.96 12.78
N ARG A 194 21.23 13.69 14.09
CA ARG A 194 22.34 13.36 15.00
C ARG A 194 22.93 11.97 14.74
N MET A 195 22.17 11.09 14.07
CA MET A 195 22.59 9.73 13.73
C MET A 195 23.11 9.62 12.28
N ILE A 196 23.09 10.71 11.53
CA ILE A 196 23.58 10.76 10.16
C ILE A 196 24.79 11.67 10.14
N SER A 197 25.93 11.14 9.71
CA SER A 197 27.15 11.92 9.57
C SER A 197 27.29 12.46 8.15
N ASN A 198 27.73 13.70 8.05
CA ASN A 198 28.10 14.29 6.75
C ASN A 198 29.51 13.88 6.30
N ASN A 199 30.28 13.13 7.11
CA ASN A 199 31.61 12.67 6.75
C ASN A 199 31.53 11.41 5.86
N ARG A 200 32.11 11.45 4.66
CA ARG A 200 32.19 10.32 3.72
C ARG A 200 32.90 9.10 4.30
N ASP A 201 33.78 9.26 5.29
CA ASP A 201 34.46 8.16 5.97
C ASP A 201 33.50 7.23 6.74
N ASN A 202 32.26 7.66 6.93
CA ASN A 202 31.18 6.84 7.53
C ASN A 202 30.34 6.08 6.50
N LEU A 203 30.67 6.11 5.19
CA LEU A 203 30.10 5.23 4.20
C LEU A 203 30.88 3.91 4.18
N SER A 204 30.20 2.79 4.38
CA SER A 204 30.83 1.47 4.42
C SER A 204 30.25 0.55 3.34
N LEU A 205 31.13 0.02 2.46
CA LEU A 205 30.75 -0.99 1.48
C LEU A 205 30.36 -2.32 2.15
N GLU A 206 30.95 -2.63 3.30
CA GLU A 206 30.59 -3.82 4.07
C GLU A 206 29.17 -3.72 4.63
N GLU A 207 28.82 -2.59 5.25
CA GLU A 207 27.45 -2.34 5.71
C GLU A 207 26.46 -2.31 4.55
N SER A 208 26.81 -1.75 3.39
CA SER A 208 25.96 -1.77 2.21
C SER A 208 25.65 -3.19 1.76
N LYS A 209 26.66 -4.09 1.73
CA LYS A 209 26.48 -5.49 1.37
C LYS A 209 25.53 -6.21 2.33
N HIS A 210 25.66 -5.97 3.63
CA HIS A 210 24.73 -6.51 4.64
C HIS A 210 23.29 -6.01 4.42
N LEU A 211 23.11 -4.71 4.19
CA LEU A 211 21.81 -4.11 3.95
C LEU A 211 21.16 -4.65 2.68
N PHE A 212 21.90 -4.79 1.57
CA PHE A 212 21.38 -5.34 0.32
C PHE A 212 21.11 -6.83 0.38
N GLN A 213 21.93 -7.63 1.07
CA GLN A 213 21.68 -9.06 1.24
C GLN A 213 20.38 -9.32 1.99
N PHE A 214 20.13 -8.58 3.07
CA PHE A 214 18.90 -8.70 3.82
C PHE A 214 17.69 -8.10 3.06
N GLY A 215 17.87 -6.91 2.50
CA GLY A 215 16.83 -6.20 1.74
C GLY A 215 16.41 -6.95 0.47
N GLY A 216 17.33 -7.54 -0.27
CA GLY A 216 17.07 -8.18 -1.56
C GLY A 216 16.07 -9.35 -1.48
N TRP A 217 16.18 -10.21 -0.46
CA TRP A 217 15.21 -11.28 -0.24
C TRP A 217 13.81 -10.74 0.13
N MET A 218 13.76 -9.65 0.88
CA MET A 218 12.49 -9.01 1.23
C MET A 218 11.83 -8.33 0.02
N THR A 219 12.65 -7.84 -0.92
CA THR A 219 12.17 -7.13 -2.11
C THR A 219 11.28 -8.01 -2.99
N LEU A 220 11.67 -9.26 -3.22
CA LEU A 220 10.89 -10.17 -4.07
C LEU A 220 9.47 -10.38 -3.53
N SER A 221 9.34 -10.59 -2.23
CA SER A 221 8.02 -10.73 -1.59
C SER A 221 7.23 -9.41 -1.56
N ASN A 222 7.94 -8.28 -1.46
CA ASN A 222 7.32 -6.97 -1.36
C ASN A 222 6.93 -6.37 -2.73
N ILE A 223 7.44 -6.89 -3.85
CA ILE A 223 7.07 -6.42 -5.21
C ILE A 223 5.77 -7.09 -5.68
N ILE A 224 5.64 -8.40 -5.50
CA ILE A 224 4.52 -9.17 -6.08
C ILE A 224 3.18 -8.74 -5.51
N SER A 225 3.08 -8.63 -4.19
CA SER A 225 1.80 -8.29 -3.55
C SER A 225 1.27 -6.89 -3.91
N PRO A 226 2.07 -5.81 -3.85
CA PRO A 226 1.63 -4.50 -4.29
C PRO A 226 1.38 -4.39 -5.80
N LEU A 227 2.14 -5.12 -6.62
CA LEU A 227 1.89 -5.14 -8.06
C LEU A 227 0.47 -5.63 -8.36
N MET A 228 0.01 -6.69 -7.69
CA MET A 228 -1.36 -7.17 -7.82
C MET A 228 -2.42 -6.15 -7.36
N VAL A 229 -2.11 -5.30 -6.38
CA VAL A 229 -3.04 -4.30 -5.85
C VAL A 229 -3.14 -3.06 -6.73
N VAL A 230 -2.13 -2.80 -7.57
CA VAL A 230 -2.09 -1.61 -8.44
C VAL A 230 -2.47 -1.95 -9.88
N ALA A 231 -2.23 -3.21 -10.31
CA ALA A 231 -2.46 -3.65 -11.69
C ALA A 231 -3.88 -3.38 -12.18
N ASP A 232 -4.90 -3.51 -11.31
CA ASP A 232 -6.29 -3.25 -11.63
C ASP A 232 -6.52 -1.82 -12.12
N ARG A 233 -5.95 -0.83 -11.45
CA ARG A 233 -6.09 0.60 -11.79
C ARG A 233 -5.51 0.94 -13.16
N PHE A 234 -4.32 0.38 -13.45
CA PHE A 234 -3.67 0.58 -14.74
C PHE A 234 -4.44 -0.09 -15.88
N LEU A 235 -4.91 -1.32 -15.66
CA LEU A 235 -5.70 -2.04 -16.66
C LEU A 235 -7.05 -1.36 -16.89
N ILE A 236 -7.74 -0.89 -15.84
CA ILE A 236 -8.99 -0.13 -15.98
C ILE A 236 -8.75 1.17 -16.77
N ALA A 237 -7.69 1.92 -16.44
CA ALA A 237 -7.35 3.15 -17.16
C ALA A 237 -7.08 2.92 -18.64
N ASN A 238 -6.36 1.86 -18.97
CA ASN A 238 -6.01 1.49 -20.33
C ASN A 238 -7.21 1.00 -21.16
N VAL A 239 -8.06 0.15 -20.56
CA VAL A 239 -9.17 -0.52 -21.28
C VAL A 239 -10.44 0.33 -21.32
N LEU A 240 -10.77 1.00 -20.20
CA LEU A 240 -12.04 1.69 -20.00
C LEU A 240 -11.91 3.21 -19.87
N GLY A 241 -10.70 3.70 -19.67
CA GLY A 241 -10.40 5.13 -19.53
C GLY A 241 -10.33 5.64 -18.08
N ALA A 242 -9.74 6.84 -17.95
CA ALA A 242 -9.40 7.45 -16.66
C ALA A 242 -10.64 7.73 -15.77
N ALA A 243 -11.73 8.19 -16.36
CA ALA A 243 -12.97 8.47 -15.62
C ALA A 243 -13.49 7.25 -14.88
N VAL A 244 -13.38 6.08 -15.51
CA VAL A 244 -13.92 4.81 -14.98
C VAL A 244 -13.10 4.30 -13.79
N VAL A 245 -11.80 4.65 -13.74
CA VAL A 245 -10.92 4.28 -12.61
C VAL A 245 -11.46 4.81 -11.29
N ALA A 246 -12.00 6.03 -11.26
CA ALA A 246 -12.52 6.63 -10.04
C ALA A 246 -13.71 5.84 -9.46
N TYR A 247 -14.61 5.35 -10.32
CA TYR A 247 -15.77 4.57 -9.90
C TYR A 247 -15.39 3.23 -9.23
N TYR A 248 -14.24 2.68 -9.60
CA TYR A 248 -13.69 1.47 -8.97
C TYR A 248 -12.86 1.80 -7.73
N THR A 249 -11.92 2.76 -7.85
CA THR A 249 -10.88 2.95 -6.84
C THR A 249 -11.36 3.65 -5.59
N ILE A 250 -12.29 4.59 -5.69
CA ILE A 250 -12.77 5.33 -4.52
C ILE A 250 -13.48 4.38 -3.54
N PRO A 251 -14.49 3.57 -3.94
CA PRO A 251 -15.06 2.57 -3.04
C PRO A 251 -14.04 1.55 -2.55
N ALA A 252 -13.14 1.07 -3.43
CA ALA A 252 -12.11 0.09 -3.08
C ALA A 252 -11.18 0.59 -1.97
N GLU A 253 -10.74 1.85 -2.01
CA GLU A 253 -9.88 2.45 -0.98
C GLU A 253 -10.50 2.41 0.41
N PHE A 254 -11.81 2.67 0.53
CA PHE A 254 -12.51 2.61 1.82
C PHE A 254 -12.72 1.18 2.29
N ILE A 255 -13.13 0.29 1.39
CA ILE A 255 -13.38 -1.11 1.71
C ILE A 255 -12.08 -1.82 2.12
N ILE A 256 -10.97 -1.63 1.40
CA ILE A 256 -9.67 -2.24 1.72
C ILE A 256 -9.14 -1.77 3.09
N ARG A 257 -9.42 -0.54 3.52
CA ARG A 257 -9.00 -0.06 4.85
C ARG A 257 -9.63 -0.83 6.01
N LEU A 258 -10.76 -1.50 5.80
CA LEU A 258 -11.37 -2.37 6.81
C LEU A 258 -10.49 -3.58 7.17
N LEU A 259 -9.50 -3.93 6.33
CA LEU A 259 -8.50 -4.96 6.64
C LEU A 259 -7.65 -4.64 7.89
N VAL A 260 -7.69 -3.42 8.41
CA VAL A 260 -7.07 -3.10 9.71
C VAL A 260 -7.64 -3.94 10.86
N LEU A 261 -8.92 -4.32 10.77
CA LEU A 261 -9.59 -5.12 11.80
C LEU A 261 -9.03 -6.55 11.87
N PRO A 262 -9.04 -7.35 10.78
CA PRO A 262 -8.43 -8.68 10.81
C PRO A 262 -6.92 -8.62 11.04
N ALA A 263 -6.21 -7.60 10.53
CA ALA A 263 -4.79 -7.43 10.80
C ALA A 263 -4.47 -7.23 12.29
N ALA A 264 -5.30 -6.51 13.04
CA ALA A 264 -5.14 -6.36 14.49
C ALA A 264 -5.31 -7.71 15.22
N ILE A 265 -6.27 -8.53 14.79
CA ILE A 265 -6.50 -9.87 15.36
C ILE A 265 -5.30 -10.78 15.04
N THR A 266 -4.85 -10.83 13.80
CA THR A 266 -3.73 -11.69 13.39
C THR A 266 -2.41 -11.31 14.05
N THR A 267 -2.18 -10.02 14.30
CA THR A 267 -0.97 -9.56 15.02
C THR A 267 -0.90 -10.11 16.44
N THR A 268 -2.06 -10.27 17.11
CA THR A 268 -2.11 -10.86 18.45
C THR A 268 -2.06 -12.39 18.44
N LEU A 269 -2.59 -13.02 17.39
CA LEU A 269 -2.61 -14.47 17.25
C LEU A 269 -1.26 -15.07 16.85
N PHE A 270 -0.48 -14.33 16.05
CA PHE A 270 0.78 -14.83 15.50
C PHE A 270 1.76 -15.34 16.56
N PRO A 271 2.06 -14.61 17.67
CA PRO A 271 2.93 -15.12 18.72
C PRO A 271 2.36 -16.38 19.42
N ILE A 272 1.03 -16.44 19.59
CA ILE A 272 0.37 -17.58 20.23
C ILE A 272 0.50 -18.82 19.35
N PHE A 273 0.21 -18.71 18.05
CA PHE A 273 0.42 -19.78 17.08
C PHE A 273 1.89 -20.24 17.05
N SER A 274 2.84 -19.30 17.03
CA SER A 274 4.27 -19.63 17.02
C SER A 274 4.68 -20.43 18.26
N LYS A 275 4.19 -20.03 19.43
CA LYS A 275 4.45 -20.74 20.70
C LYS A 275 3.83 -22.13 20.68
N ASP A 276 2.52 -22.24 20.43
CA ASP A 276 1.80 -23.52 20.48
C ASP A 276 2.37 -24.52 19.46
N LEU A 277 2.72 -24.06 18.25
CA LEU A 277 3.32 -24.90 17.22
C LEU A 277 4.74 -25.36 17.57
N SER A 278 5.55 -24.50 18.22
CA SER A 278 6.90 -24.86 18.68
C SER A 278 6.86 -25.89 19.82
N GLU A 279 5.86 -25.78 20.70
CA GLU A 279 5.60 -26.70 21.80
C GLU A 279 4.84 -27.98 21.35
N LYS A 280 4.55 -28.13 20.05
CA LYS A 280 3.77 -29.23 19.46
C LYS A 280 2.34 -29.35 20.01
N ASN A 281 1.79 -28.27 20.53
CA ASN A 281 0.41 -28.19 21.02
C ASN A 281 -0.58 -27.93 19.87
N TYR A 282 -0.62 -28.85 18.90
CA TYR A 282 -1.41 -28.69 17.66
C TYR A 282 -2.91 -28.58 17.94
N SER A 283 -3.41 -29.29 18.97
CA SER A 283 -4.83 -29.27 19.32
C SER A 283 -5.30 -27.88 19.75
N ASN A 284 -4.56 -27.21 20.64
CA ASN A 284 -4.87 -25.86 21.11
C ASN A 284 -4.76 -24.84 20.00
N SER A 285 -3.65 -24.90 19.25
CA SER A 285 -3.39 -24.04 18.10
C SER A 285 -4.52 -24.13 17.06
N PHE A 286 -5.00 -25.34 16.75
CA PHE A 286 -6.06 -25.57 15.79
C PHE A 286 -7.45 -25.16 16.31
N ALA A 287 -7.73 -25.36 17.60
CA ALA A 287 -8.94 -24.86 18.23
C ALA A 287 -9.02 -23.33 18.17
N LEU A 288 -7.89 -22.66 18.45
CA LEU A 288 -7.76 -21.20 18.33
C LEU A 288 -7.92 -20.73 16.88
N TYR A 289 -7.31 -21.45 15.92
CA TYR A 289 -7.47 -21.19 14.49
C TYR A 289 -8.95 -21.20 14.08
N LYS A 290 -9.69 -22.27 14.40
CA LYS A 290 -11.12 -22.38 14.07
C LYS A 290 -11.96 -21.28 14.74
N LYS A 291 -11.68 -20.97 15.99
CA LYS A 291 -12.36 -19.91 16.74
C LYS A 291 -12.13 -18.55 16.08
N SER A 292 -10.90 -18.26 15.68
CA SER A 292 -10.52 -17.00 15.04
C SER A 292 -11.13 -16.84 13.64
N MET A 293 -11.15 -17.93 12.85
CA MET A 293 -11.87 -17.97 11.58
C MET A 293 -13.36 -17.61 11.74
N LYS A 294 -14.02 -18.20 12.75
CA LYS A 294 -15.44 -17.91 13.03
C LYS A 294 -15.66 -16.47 13.47
N ILE A 295 -14.79 -15.93 14.30
CA ILE A 295 -14.88 -14.52 14.76
C ILE A 295 -14.73 -13.56 13.57
N ILE A 296 -13.71 -13.76 12.71
CA ILE A 296 -13.50 -12.92 11.55
C ILE A 296 -14.66 -13.05 10.56
N PHE A 297 -15.15 -14.27 10.31
CA PHE A 297 -16.31 -14.48 9.44
C PHE A 297 -17.54 -13.71 9.92
N LEU A 298 -17.87 -13.78 11.21
CA LEU A 298 -19.02 -13.08 11.78
C LEU A 298 -18.84 -11.56 11.75
N LEU A 299 -17.65 -11.06 12.16
CA LEU A 299 -17.36 -9.63 12.21
C LEU A 299 -17.36 -9.02 10.79
N MET A 300 -16.56 -9.58 9.90
CA MET A 300 -16.41 -9.04 8.54
C MET A 300 -17.60 -9.38 7.65
N GLY A 301 -18.30 -10.48 7.94
CA GLY A 301 -19.56 -10.82 7.28
C GLY A 301 -20.67 -9.82 7.58
N LEU A 302 -20.79 -9.38 8.84
CA LEU A 302 -21.73 -8.33 9.22
C LEU A 302 -21.38 -7.00 8.51
N ILE A 303 -20.10 -6.64 8.50
CA ILE A 303 -19.64 -5.41 7.82
C ILE A 303 -19.90 -5.51 6.30
N ALA A 304 -19.55 -6.63 5.67
CA ALA A 304 -19.79 -6.84 4.25
C ALA A 304 -21.28 -6.77 3.90
N ALA A 305 -22.13 -7.42 4.71
CA ALA A 305 -23.59 -7.34 4.54
C ALA A 305 -24.10 -5.90 4.67
N SER A 306 -23.61 -5.14 5.64
CA SER A 306 -23.97 -3.73 5.82
C SER A 306 -23.58 -2.87 4.62
N ILE A 307 -22.40 -3.13 4.02
CA ILE A 307 -21.96 -2.43 2.80
C ILE A 307 -22.87 -2.81 1.64
N ILE A 308 -23.13 -4.09 1.43
CA ILE A 308 -23.99 -4.57 0.31
C ILE A 308 -25.39 -3.94 0.38
N ILE A 309 -26.00 -3.90 1.56
CA ILE A 309 -27.34 -3.35 1.76
C ILE A 309 -27.32 -1.82 1.61
N GLY A 310 -26.26 -1.17 2.07
CA GLY A 310 -26.18 0.29 2.13
C GLY A 310 -25.42 0.95 0.98
N ALA A 311 -24.86 0.18 0.02
CA ALA A 311 -23.95 0.71 -1.01
C ALA A 311 -24.62 1.79 -1.85
N ASP A 312 -25.82 1.55 -2.35
CA ASP A 312 -26.54 2.51 -3.20
C ASP A 312 -26.81 3.81 -2.46
N VAL A 313 -27.48 3.73 -1.33
CA VAL A 313 -27.87 4.91 -0.54
C VAL A 313 -26.62 5.63 0.01
N GLY A 314 -25.63 4.86 0.51
CA GLY A 314 -24.43 5.43 1.09
C GLY A 314 -23.56 6.16 0.07
N ILE A 315 -23.36 5.60 -1.12
CA ILE A 315 -22.60 6.22 -2.20
C ILE A 315 -23.37 7.40 -2.80
N GLU A 316 -24.68 7.28 -2.97
CA GLU A 316 -25.52 8.37 -3.47
C GLU A 316 -25.48 9.59 -2.55
N MET A 317 -25.61 9.39 -1.24
CA MET A 317 -25.50 10.48 -0.26
C MET A 317 -24.11 11.10 -0.20
N TRP A 318 -23.07 10.34 -0.53
CA TRP A 318 -21.68 10.79 -0.43
C TRP A 318 -21.15 11.44 -1.70
N LEU A 319 -21.40 10.85 -2.87
CA LEU A 319 -20.81 11.23 -4.17
C LEU A 319 -21.85 11.55 -5.25
N GLY A 320 -23.14 11.43 -4.92
CA GLY A 320 -24.24 11.72 -5.83
C GLY A 320 -24.73 10.52 -6.64
N HIS A 321 -25.86 10.70 -7.30
CA HIS A 321 -26.61 9.65 -7.98
C HIS A 321 -25.81 8.98 -9.12
N GLU A 322 -25.19 9.77 -10.00
CA GLU A 322 -24.39 9.23 -11.12
C GLU A 322 -23.26 8.32 -10.64
N PHE A 323 -22.61 8.70 -9.53
CA PHE A 323 -21.53 7.90 -8.98
C PHE A 323 -22.05 6.59 -8.36
N SER A 324 -23.20 6.63 -7.69
CA SER A 324 -23.84 5.45 -7.10
C SER A 324 -24.24 4.45 -8.18
N GLU A 325 -24.87 4.89 -9.25
CA GLU A 325 -25.31 4.03 -10.37
C GLU A 325 -24.15 3.20 -10.93
N LYS A 326 -22.95 3.78 -11.02
CA LYS A 326 -21.76 3.13 -11.59
C LYS A 326 -20.94 2.33 -10.58
N SER A 327 -21.03 2.65 -9.28
CA SER A 327 -20.08 2.15 -8.27
C SER A 327 -20.69 1.22 -7.22
N SER A 328 -22.00 1.24 -6.99
CA SER A 328 -22.62 0.47 -5.90
C SER A 328 -22.50 -1.05 -6.09
N ALA A 329 -22.69 -1.53 -7.32
CA ALA A 329 -22.46 -2.94 -7.64
C ALA A 329 -20.97 -3.34 -7.44
N VAL A 330 -20.04 -2.46 -7.83
CA VAL A 330 -18.60 -2.66 -7.59
C VAL A 330 -18.29 -2.74 -6.10
N ALA A 331 -18.81 -1.81 -5.30
CA ALA A 331 -18.65 -1.79 -3.85
C ALA A 331 -19.19 -3.06 -3.19
N SER A 332 -20.34 -3.55 -3.64
CA SER A 332 -20.98 -4.78 -3.14
C SER A 332 -20.13 -6.02 -3.42
N VAL A 333 -19.57 -6.15 -4.62
CA VAL A 333 -18.66 -7.27 -4.97
C VAL A 333 -17.36 -7.18 -4.18
N LEU A 334 -16.78 -5.98 -4.05
CA LEU A 334 -15.58 -5.75 -3.24
C LEU A 334 -15.83 -6.06 -1.77
N ALA A 335 -17.02 -5.81 -1.23
CA ALA A 335 -17.39 -6.16 0.14
C ALA A 335 -17.39 -7.68 0.37
N VAL A 336 -17.80 -8.48 -0.60
CA VAL A 336 -17.66 -9.94 -0.55
C VAL A 336 -16.17 -10.33 -0.60
N GLY A 337 -15.42 -9.69 -1.49
CA GLY A 337 -13.98 -9.94 -1.61
C GLY A 337 -13.20 -9.62 -0.34
N ILE A 338 -13.55 -8.52 0.37
CA ILE A 338 -12.90 -8.16 1.64
C ILE A 338 -13.17 -9.19 2.74
N LEU A 339 -14.35 -9.81 2.75
CA LEU A 339 -14.66 -10.92 3.67
C LEU A 339 -13.70 -12.09 3.44
N PHE A 340 -13.55 -12.55 2.19
CA PHE A 340 -12.62 -13.64 1.85
C PHE A 340 -11.17 -13.28 2.19
N ASN A 341 -10.72 -12.08 1.82
CA ASN A 341 -9.37 -11.62 2.12
C ASN A 341 -9.11 -11.52 3.64
N SER A 342 -10.11 -11.06 4.41
CA SER A 342 -10.02 -11.00 5.87
C SER A 342 -9.89 -12.39 6.50
N MET A 343 -10.65 -13.35 6.01
CA MET A 343 -10.56 -14.74 6.45
C MET A 343 -9.21 -15.37 6.10
N ALA A 344 -8.65 -15.07 4.92
CA ALA A 344 -7.37 -15.57 4.44
C ALA A 344 -6.18 -15.15 5.34
N GLN A 345 -6.29 -14.04 6.06
CA GLN A 345 -5.23 -13.59 6.98
C GLN A 345 -4.96 -14.58 8.12
N ILE A 346 -5.94 -15.36 8.59
CA ILE A 346 -5.75 -16.35 9.66
C ILE A 346 -4.89 -17.53 9.20
N PRO A 347 -5.24 -18.28 8.12
CA PRO A 347 -4.37 -19.35 7.61
C PRO A 347 -3.00 -18.84 7.19
N HIS A 348 -2.90 -17.63 6.62
CA HIS A 348 -1.63 -17.00 6.29
C HIS A 348 -0.74 -16.85 7.54
N ALA A 349 -1.27 -16.24 8.61
CA ALA A 349 -0.55 -16.09 9.88
C ALA A 349 -0.16 -17.43 10.50
N TYR A 350 -1.06 -18.43 10.45
CA TYR A 350 -0.83 -19.76 10.97
C TYR A 350 0.31 -20.48 10.26
N ILE A 351 0.33 -20.44 8.90
CA ILE A 351 1.38 -21.05 8.08
C ILE A 351 2.72 -20.37 8.34
N GLN A 352 2.74 -19.04 8.41
CA GLN A 352 3.97 -18.29 8.71
C GLN A 352 4.48 -18.57 10.13
N ALA A 353 3.59 -18.65 11.12
CA ALA A 353 3.94 -19.00 12.48
C ALA A 353 4.54 -20.40 12.60
N SER A 354 4.20 -21.33 11.70
CA SER A 354 4.82 -22.66 11.59
C SER A 354 6.20 -22.67 10.88
N GLY A 355 6.73 -21.49 10.49
CA GLY A 355 8.01 -21.38 9.79
C GLY A 355 7.94 -21.60 8.28
N ASP A 356 6.76 -21.79 7.68
CA ASP A 356 6.59 -22.10 6.25
C ASP A 356 6.25 -20.87 5.38
N ALA A 357 7.07 -19.83 5.47
CA ALA A 357 6.91 -18.64 4.64
C ALA A 357 7.04 -18.92 3.13
N ARG A 358 7.75 -20.00 2.76
CA ARG A 358 7.90 -20.41 1.33
C ARG A 358 6.58 -20.76 0.69
N SER A 359 5.73 -21.53 1.40
CA SER A 359 4.42 -21.92 0.85
C SER A 359 3.52 -20.72 0.61
N THR A 360 3.48 -19.74 1.51
CA THR A 360 2.69 -18.52 1.32
C THR A 360 3.18 -17.71 0.12
N ALA A 361 4.50 -17.56 -0.06
CA ALA A 361 5.09 -16.86 -1.19
C ALA A 361 4.74 -17.55 -2.53
N LEU A 362 4.84 -18.88 -2.62
CA LEU A 362 4.50 -19.63 -3.82
C LEU A 362 3.01 -19.55 -4.18
N ILE A 363 2.12 -19.55 -3.18
CA ILE A 363 0.69 -19.36 -3.38
C ILE A 363 0.43 -17.97 -4.00
N HIS A 364 1.02 -16.90 -3.45
CA HIS A 364 0.83 -15.55 -3.99
C HIS A 364 1.40 -15.40 -5.41
N VAL A 365 2.51 -16.06 -5.75
CA VAL A 365 3.04 -16.08 -7.13
C VAL A 365 2.04 -16.76 -8.08
N PHE A 366 1.51 -17.92 -7.68
CA PHE A 366 0.52 -18.65 -8.45
C PHE A 366 -0.75 -17.82 -8.66
N GLU A 367 -1.22 -17.14 -7.62
CA GLU A 367 -2.36 -16.22 -7.71
C GLU A 367 -2.11 -15.07 -8.67
N ALA A 368 -0.93 -14.45 -8.64
CA ALA A 368 -0.59 -13.35 -9.53
C ALA A 368 -0.63 -13.77 -11.00
N LEU A 369 -0.14 -14.97 -11.31
CA LEU A 369 -0.16 -15.55 -12.65
C LEU A 369 -1.58 -15.80 -13.18
N LEU A 370 -2.53 -16.13 -12.31
CA LEU A 370 -3.93 -16.31 -12.68
C LEU A 370 -4.72 -15.00 -12.67
N TYR A 371 -4.40 -14.11 -11.70
CA TYR A 371 -5.14 -12.89 -11.49
C TYR A 371 -5.01 -11.91 -12.65
N ILE A 372 -3.81 -11.67 -13.15
CA ILE A 372 -3.59 -10.66 -14.20
C ILE A 372 -4.33 -11.00 -15.51
N PRO A 373 -4.22 -12.23 -16.07
CA PRO A 373 -5.01 -12.60 -17.24
C PRO A 373 -6.52 -12.63 -16.96
N GLY A 374 -6.92 -13.14 -15.79
CA GLY A 374 -8.32 -13.21 -15.37
C GLY A 374 -8.93 -11.80 -15.21
N LEU A 375 -8.19 -10.86 -14.65
CA LEU A 375 -8.58 -9.46 -14.53
C LEU A 375 -8.78 -8.83 -15.92
N PHE A 376 -7.84 -9.02 -16.84
CA PHE A 376 -7.95 -8.49 -18.20
C PHE A 376 -9.19 -9.03 -18.93
N LEU A 377 -9.42 -10.34 -18.84
CA LEU A 377 -10.58 -10.99 -19.46
C LEU A 377 -11.90 -10.48 -18.88
N LEU A 378 -12.03 -10.48 -17.55
CA LEU A 378 -13.25 -10.05 -16.87
C LEU A 378 -13.52 -8.56 -17.05
N LEU A 379 -12.47 -7.74 -17.12
CA LEU A 379 -12.57 -6.31 -17.40
C LEU A 379 -13.16 -6.06 -18.81
N GLN A 380 -12.73 -6.84 -19.81
CA GLN A 380 -13.28 -6.74 -21.16
C GLN A 380 -14.76 -7.20 -21.25
N LEU A 381 -15.12 -8.24 -20.49
CA LEU A 381 -16.47 -8.80 -20.52
C LEU A 381 -17.50 -8.02 -19.71
N HIS A 382 -17.10 -7.50 -18.55
CA HIS A 382 -18.02 -6.92 -17.56
C HIS A 382 -17.60 -5.52 -17.07
N GLY A 383 -16.65 -4.86 -17.74
CA GLY A 383 -16.18 -3.54 -17.34
C GLY A 383 -15.59 -3.53 -15.92
N ILE A 384 -15.80 -2.44 -15.18
CA ILE A 384 -15.27 -2.30 -13.80
C ILE A 384 -15.84 -3.33 -12.82
N LEU A 385 -17.06 -3.81 -13.05
CA LEU A 385 -17.63 -4.89 -12.26
C LEU A 385 -16.79 -6.17 -12.43
N GLY A 386 -16.31 -6.44 -13.67
CA GLY A 386 -15.39 -7.54 -13.94
C GLY A 386 -14.08 -7.43 -13.17
N ALA A 387 -13.54 -6.22 -12.99
CA ALA A 387 -12.36 -6.00 -12.16
C ALA A 387 -12.62 -6.33 -10.67
N ALA A 388 -13.78 -5.93 -10.16
CA ALA A 388 -14.19 -6.26 -8.78
C ALA A 388 -14.39 -7.77 -8.59
N ILE A 389 -14.98 -8.45 -9.57
CA ILE A 389 -15.17 -9.90 -9.58
C ILE A 389 -13.80 -10.61 -9.62
N ALA A 390 -12.86 -10.15 -10.46
CA ALA A 390 -11.52 -10.71 -10.52
C ALA A 390 -10.81 -10.62 -9.17
N TRP A 391 -10.89 -9.47 -8.51
CA TRP A 391 -10.30 -9.27 -7.18
C TRP A 391 -10.97 -10.15 -6.11
N MET A 392 -12.29 -10.26 -6.11
CA MET A 392 -13.04 -11.14 -5.22
C MET A 392 -12.66 -12.61 -5.42
N LEU A 393 -12.59 -13.09 -6.68
CA LEU A 393 -12.19 -14.48 -7.00
C LEU A 393 -10.76 -14.77 -6.57
N ARG A 394 -9.84 -13.81 -6.73
CA ARG A 394 -8.48 -13.92 -6.22
C ARG A 394 -8.48 -14.07 -4.69
N ALA A 395 -9.21 -13.23 -3.98
CA ALA A 395 -9.29 -13.31 -2.52
C ALA A 395 -9.92 -14.63 -2.03
N MET A 396 -10.89 -15.17 -2.77
CA MET A 396 -11.48 -16.48 -2.50
C MET A 396 -10.47 -17.61 -2.74
N LEU A 397 -9.71 -17.55 -3.84
CA LEU A 397 -8.65 -18.50 -4.18
C LEU A 397 -7.56 -18.50 -3.10
N ASP A 398 -7.09 -17.32 -2.67
CA ASP A 398 -6.13 -17.14 -1.58
C ASP A 398 -6.61 -17.85 -0.29
N LEU A 399 -7.85 -17.58 0.11
CA LEU A 399 -8.45 -18.24 1.27
C LEU A 399 -8.43 -19.77 1.13
N VAL A 400 -8.86 -20.29 -0.02
CA VAL A 400 -8.95 -21.75 -0.26
C VAL A 400 -7.57 -22.40 -0.22
N LEU A 401 -6.58 -21.82 -0.91
CA LEU A 401 -5.23 -22.39 -0.98
C LEU A 401 -4.52 -22.32 0.37
N LEU A 402 -4.60 -21.19 1.07
CA LEU A 402 -4.01 -21.03 2.38
C LEU A 402 -4.69 -21.92 3.42
N HIS A 403 -6.04 -22.03 3.40
CA HIS A 403 -6.77 -22.91 4.29
C HIS A 403 -6.38 -24.39 4.06
N ALA A 404 -6.37 -24.84 2.81
CA ALA A 404 -5.96 -26.20 2.46
C ALA A 404 -4.52 -26.51 2.92
N ARG A 405 -3.60 -25.52 2.80
CA ARG A 405 -2.21 -25.68 3.27
C ARG A 405 -2.14 -25.74 4.80
N ALA A 406 -2.91 -24.90 5.50
CA ALA A 406 -2.97 -24.92 6.96
C ALA A 406 -3.52 -26.25 7.51
N MET A 407 -4.54 -26.82 6.83
CA MET A 407 -5.11 -28.13 7.21
C MET A 407 -4.09 -29.26 7.14
N ARG A 408 -3.28 -29.34 6.07
CA ARG A 408 -2.24 -30.37 5.88
C ARG A 408 -1.12 -30.34 6.92
N LYS A 409 -0.99 -29.27 7.70
CA LYS A 409 -0.01 -29.18 8.79
C LYS A 409 -0.54 -29.71 10.12
N ASN A 410 -1.83 -29.97 10.21
CA ASN A 410 -2.48 -30.49 11.41
C ASN A 410 -2.79 -32.01 11.31
N THR A 411 -2.56 -32.58 10.12
CA THR A 411 -2.54 -34.04 9.89
C THR A 411 -1.10 -34.55 9.89
#